data_e63648250d5fb9806f4abc449fc27305
#
_entry.id   e63648250d5fb9806f4abc449fc27305
#
_cell.length_a   1.000
_cell.length_b   1.000
_cell.length_c   1.000
_cell.angle_alpha   90.00
_cell.angle_beta   90.00
_cell.angle_gamma   90.00
#
_symmetry.space_group_name_H-M   'P 1'
#
loop_
_entity.id
_entity.type
_entity.pdbx_description
1 polymer ?
#
loop_
_entity_poly.entity_id
_entity_poly.type
_entity_poly.pdbx_seq_one_letter_code
_entity_poly.pdbx_strand_id
1 'polypeptide(L)'
;LEFRRVLFRSLKQRKEVESLLRKTIIEHNIARDVSYVNLNQATAVDKLFLVERHLISKEHAEGEGERGVAFGKSETVSLMINEEDHLRIQVIRSGFELKNTWNTIDEIDNILGENLNFAFSSRFGFLTACPTNVGTGMRVSVMLHLPALGMTKHIEKVFNAVGKLGLVVRGLYGEGTKVSGDLYQISNQFALGKSEKEILSIIESVIPRITSYERMARKALVMESKDQLEDR
;
A
#
# COMPACT_ATOMS: atom_id res chain seq x y z
N LEU A 1 -7.30 -20.33 14.21
CA LEU A 1 -7.11 -19.93 15.63
C LEU A 1 -5.65 -19.63 16.00
N GLU A 2 -4.67 -20.12 15.25
CA GLU A 2 -3.26 -19.79 15.47
C GLU A 2 -2.88 -18.38 14.99
N PHE A 3 -3.62 -17.79 14.07
CA PHE A 3 -3.39 -16.42 13.58
C PHE A 3 -3.44 -15.33 14.68
N ARG A 4 -4.25 -15.54 15.71
CA ARG A 4 -4.33 -14.60 16.85
C ARG A 4 -3.08 -14.61 17.75
N ARG A 5 -2.27 -15.67 17.76
CA ARG A 5 -1.04 -15.73 18.56
C ARG A 5 0.07 -14.82 18.06
N VAL A 6 0.06 -14.45 16.78
CA VAL A 6 1.06 -13.52 16.20
C VAL A 6 0.82 -12.09 16.69
N LEU A 7 -0.44 -11.72 16.94
CA LEU A 7 -0.84 -10.38 17.41
C LEU A 7 -0.44 -10.06 18.86
N PHE A 8 -0.19 -11.08 19.71
CA PHE A 8 0.05 -10.92 21.15
C PHE A 8 1.46 -11.31 21.57
N ARG A 9 2.47 -10.97 20.78
CA ARG A 9 3.86 -11.16 21.20
C ARG A 9 4.20 -10.23 22.36
N SER A 10 4.95 -10.79 23.33
CA SER A 10 5.44 -10.01 24.46
C SER A 10 6.29 -8.83 23.98
N LEU A 11 6.41 -7.78 24.78
CA LEU A 11 7.29 -6.64 24.51
C LEU A 11 8.73 -7.08 24.20
N LYS A 12 9.21 -8.14 24.89
CA LYS A 12 10.53 -8.73 24.65
C LYS A 12 10.64 -9.28 23.22
N GLN A 13 9.66 -10.04 22.74
CA GLN A 13 9.65 -10.60 21.40
C GLN A 13 9.55 -9.52 20.31
N ARG A 14 8.74 -8.47 20.54
CA ARG A 14 8.69 -7.32 19.62
C ARG A 14 10.03 -6.62 19.51
N LYS A 15 10.75 -6.47 20.61
CA LYS A 15 12.09 -5.88 20.62
C LYS A 15 13.11 -6.76 19.89
N GLU A 16 13.03 -8.06 20.06
CA GLU A 16 13.88 -9.02 19.33
C GLU A 16 13.63 -8.94 17.82
N VAL A 17 12.37 -8.89 17.39
CA VAL A 17 11.99 -8.73 15.98
C VAL A 17 12.46 -7.37 15.43
N GLU A 18 12.23 -6.28 16.16
CA GLU A 18 12.69 -4.94 15.75
C GLU A 18 14.21 -4.93 15.55
N SER A 19 14.97 -5.45 16.51
CA SER A 19 16.43 -5.47 16.46
C SER A 19 16.94 -6.32 15.29
N LEU A 20 16.32 -7.48 15.03
CA LEU A 20 16.65 -8.36 13.91
C LEU A 20 16.40 -7.68 12.58
N LEU A 21 15.17 -7.15 12.37
CA LEU A 21 14.80 -6.50 11.13
C LEU A 21 15.62 -5.25 10.85
N ARG A 22 15.80 -4.39 11.87
CA ARG A 22 16.65 -3.21 11.78
C ARG A 22 18.07 -3.56 11.35
N LYS A 23 18.69 -4.57 11.99
CA LYS A 23 20.02 -5.04 11.66
C LYS A 23 20.09 -5.48 10.20
N THR A 24 19.21 -6.37 9.77
CA THR A 24 19.17 -6.90 8.40
C THR A 24 18.98 -5.78 7.37
N ILE A 25 18.06 -4.86 7.60
CA ILE A 25 17.77 -3.74 6.68
C ILE A 25 18.99 -2.82 6.52
N ILE A 26 19.69 -2.51 7.61
CA ILE A 26 20.87 -1.62 7.59
C ILE A 26 22.07 -2.33 6.96
N GLU A 27 22.36 -3.56 7.35
CA GLU A 27 23.51 -4.33 6.83
C GLU A 27 23.44 -4.55 5.32
N HIS A 28 22.25 -4.79 4.79
CA HIS A 28 22.03 -4.98 3.35
C HIS A 28 21.68 -3.69 2.59
N ASN A 29 21.64 -2.54 3.26
CA ASN A 29 21.31 -1.23 2.68
C ASN A 29 20.06 -1.28 1.78
N ILE A 30 19.02 -1.99 2.24
CA ILE A 30 17.86 -2.43 1.43
C ILE A 30 17.14 -1.28 0.73
N ALA A 31 17.02 -0.11 1.37
CA ALA A 31 16.34 1.05 0.80
C ALA A 31 17.29 2.04 0.11
N ARG A 32 18.53 1.69 -0.12
CA ARG A 32 19.62 2.56 -0.61
C ARG A 32 19.74 3.87 0.17
N ASP A 33 20.89 4.12 0.77
CA ASP A 33 21.06 5.25 1.71
C ASP A 33 19.98 5.24 2.82
N VAL A 34 19.82 4.09 3.47
CA VAL A 34 18.75 3.83 4.42
C VAL A 34 18.90 4.69 5.68
N SER A 35 17.82 5.38 6.03
CA SER A 35 17.62 6.03 7.32
C SER A 35 16.69 5.18 8.17
N TYR A 36 16.95 5.12 9.48
CA TYR A 36 16.12 4.39 10.44
C TYR A 36 15.64 5.32 11.56
N VAL A 37 14.35 5.27 11.86
CA VAL A 37 13.73 6.01 12.96
C VAL A 37 13.04 5.03 13.92
N ASN A 38 13.43 5.07 15.20
CA ASN A 38 12.71 4.38 16.26
C ASN A 38 11.53 5.25 16.70
N LEU A 39 10.31 4.75 16.50
CA LEU A 39 9.10 5.53 16.76
C LEU A 39 8.82 5.78 18.25
N ASN A 40 9.44 5.00 19.16
CA ASN A 40 9.33 5.27 20.59
C ASN A 40 10.16 6.49 21.03
N GLN A 41 11.18 6.83 20.25
CA GLN A 41 12.05 7.98 20.50
C GLN A 41 11.66 9.21 19.68
N ALA A 42 10.83 9.02 18.66
CA ALA A 42 10.36 10.07 17.77
C ALA A 42 9.34 10.98 18.48
N THR A 43 9.45 12.29 18.25
CA THR A 43 8.49 13.28 18.74
C THR A 43 7.15 13.18 17.99
N ALA A 44 6.10 13.81 18.51
CA ALA A 44 4.81 13.88 17.81
C ALA A 44 4.94 14.58 16.44
N VAL A 45 5.83 15.56 16.32
CA VAL A 45 6.09 16.27 15.06
C VAL A 45 6.80 15.36 14.07
N ASP A 46 7.80 14.58 14.51
CA ASP A 46 8.48 13.63 13.65
C ASP A 46 7.51 12.57 13.10
N LYS A 47 6.63 12.04 13.96
CA LYS A 47 5.61 11.06 13.56
C LYS A 47 4.63 11.67 12.55
N LEU A 48 4.17 12.90 12.78
CA LEU A 48 3.30 13.60 11.84
C LEU A 48 3.98 13.82 10.51
N PHE A 49 5.25 14.25 10.51
CA PHE A 49 6.05 14.40 9.29
C PHE A 49 6.15 13.09 8.51
N LEU A 50 6.44 11.97 9.17
CA LEU A 50 6.52 10.66 8.53
C LEU A 50 5.17 10.20 7.93
N VAL A 51 4.05 10.53 8.58
CA VAL A 51 2.69 10.26 8.06
C VAL A 51 2.40 11.11 6.83
N GLU A 52 2.66 12.42 6.88
CA GLU A 52 2.44 13.34 5.76
C GLU A 52 3.28 12.99 4.53
N ARG A 53 4.48 12.45 4.76
CA ARG A 53 5.36 11.92 3.70
C ARG A 53 4.97 10.51 3.22
N HIS A 54 3.90 9.93 3.76
CA HIS A 54 3.46 8.55 3.47
C HIS A 54 4.51 7.47 3.75
N LEU A 55 5.45 7.73 4.65
CA LEU A 55 6.48 6.76 5.04
C LEU A 55 5.98 5.78 6.10
N ILE A 56 4.98 6.18 6.88
CA ILE A 56 4.27 5.33 7.84
C ILE A 56 2.76 5.55 7.76
N SER A 57 1.99 4.56 8.26
CA SER A 57 0.55 4.70 8.46
C SER A 57 0.24 5.52 9.74
N LYS A 58 -0.99 6.03 9.85
CA LYS A 58 -1.47 6.69 11.08
C LYS A 58 -1.47 5.71 12.25
N GLU A 59 -1.90 4.48 12.01
CA GLU A 59 -1.93 3.40 12.99
C GLU A 59 -0.53 3.08 13.51
N HIS A 60 0.48 3.13 12.63
CA HIS A 60 1.88 2.94 13.02
C HIS A 60 2.41 4.10 13.86
N ALA A 61 2.01 5.34 13.57
CA ALA A 61 2.38 6.51 14.35
C ALA A 61 1.77 6.51 15.76
N GLU A 62 0.49 6.10 15.87
CA GLU A 62 -0.29 6.13 17.11
C GLU A 62 -0.12 4.89 17.99
N GLY A 63 0.30 3.76 17.40
CA GLY A 63 0.41 2.49 18.12
C GLY A 63 1.44 2.52 19.27
N GLU A 64 1.51 1.46 20.06
CA GLU A 64 2.39 1.31 21.23
C GLU A 64 3.40 0.17 21.06
N GLY A 65 4.48 0.18 21.82
CA GLY A 65 5.52 -0.86 21.86
C GLY A 65 6.67 -0.59 20.90
N GLU A 66 7.61 -1.54 20.81
CA GLU A 66 8.83 -1.42 20.00
C GLU A 66 8.50 -1.43 18.51
N ARG A 67 8.67 -0.26 17.87
CA ARG A 67 8.35 -0.02 16.47
C ARG A 67 9.36 0.89 15.82
N GLY A 68 9.56 0.69 14.53
CA GLY A 68 10.45 1.52 13.75
C GLY A 68 10.03 1.62 12.30
N VAL A 69 10.68 2.52 11.60
CA VAL A 69 10.59 2.65 10.15
C VAL A 69 11.98 2.85 9.56
N ALA A 70 12.26 2.12 8.50
CA ALA A 70 13.41 2.34 7.65
C ALA A 70 12.93 2.88 6.30
N PHE A 71 13.63 3.86 5.74
CA PHE A 71 13.31 4.42 4.43
C PHE A 71 14.55 4.90 3.71
N GLY A 72 14.52 4.87 2.38
CA GLY A 72 15.59 5.36 1.54
C GLY A 72 15.54 6.88 1.38
N LYS A 73 16.67 7.48 1.03
CA LYS A 73 16.79 8.94 0.78
C LYS A 73 15.80 9.48 -0.25
N SER A 74 15.40 8.65 -1.23
CA SER A 74 14.38 9.02 -2.24
C SER A 74 12.94 8.96 -1.72
N GLU A 75 12.72 8.42 -0.50
CA GLU A 75 11.41 8.19 0.10
C GLU A 75 10.47 7.30 -0.75
N THR A 76 11.00 6.66 -1.78
CA THR A 76 10.24 5.74 -2.63
C THR A 76 9.96 4.42 -1.93
N VAL A 77 10.85 4.00 -1.04
CA VAL A 77 10.79 2.73 -0.29
C VAL A 77 10.71 3.05 1.19
N SER A 78 9.78 2.41 1.89
CA SER A 78 9.70 2.39 3.35
C SER A 78 9.38 1.00 3.87
N LEU A 79 9.96 0.66 5.02
CA LEU A 79 9.79 -0.61 5.72
C LEU A 79 9.35 -0.31 7.15
N MET A 80 8.09 -0.57 7.47
CA MET A 80 7.52 -0.41 8.81
C MET A 80 7.71 -1.71 9.59
N ILE A 81 8.22 -1.60 10.81
CA ILE A 81 8.53 -2.72 11.70
C ILE A 81 7.56 -2.72 12.88
N ASN A 82 6.90 -3.87 13.12
CA ASN A 82 5.91 -4.07 14.17
C ASN A 82 4.70 -3.11 14.08
N GLU A 83 4.17 -2.93 12.87
CA GLU A 83 2.86 -2.31 12.67
C GLU A 83 1.75 -3.34 13.01
N GLU A 84 0.87 -3.70 12.09
CA GLU A 84 -0.06 -4.82 12.20
C GLU A 84 0.69 -6.15 12.06
N ASP A 85 1.47 -6.28 10.99
CA ASP A 85 2.43 -7.36 10.78
C ASP A 85 3.83 -6.95 11.28
N HIS A 86 4.74 -7.94 11.44
CA HIS A 86 6.10 -7.64 11.88
C HIS A 86 6.87 -6.80 10.89
N LEU A 87 6.61 -6.97 9.61
CA LEU A 87 7.21 -6.22 8.54
C LEU A 87 6.15 -5.86 7.50
N ARG A 88 6.10 -4.58 7.16
CA ARG A 88 5.33 -4.06 6.03
C ARG A 88 6.26 -3.26 5.14
N ILE A 89 6.47 -3.76 3.93
CA ILE A 89 7.29 -3.11 2.91
C ILE A 89 6.36 -2.30 2.00
N GLN A 90 6.74 -1.09 1.68
CA GLN A 90 5.98 -0.20 0.83
C GLN A 90 6.88 0.44 -0.21
N VAL A 91 6.45 0.39 -1.47
CA VAL A 91 7.10 1.09 -2.59
C VAL A 91 6.07 1.98 -3.26
N ILE A 92 6.32 3.29 -3.30
CA ILE A 92 5.43 4.29 -3.90
C ILE A 92 6.16 4.99 -5.03
N ARG A 93 5.52 5.08 -6.20
CA ARG A 93 6.02 5.78 -7.37
C ARG A 93 4.94 6.66 -7.99
N SER A 94 5.35 7.78 -8.56
CA SER A 94 4.46 8.62 -9.36
C SER A 94 4.23 8.00 -10.75
N GLY A 95 3.01 8.19 -11.28
CA GLY A 95 2.61 7.61 -12.56
C GLY A 95 2.25 6.12 -12.45
N PHE A 96 1.94 5.52 -13.60
CA PHE A 96 1.58 4.09 -13.68
C PHE A 96 2.83 3.24 -13.95
N GLU A 97 3.72 3.17 -12.93
CA GLU A 97 5.02 2.50 -12.98
C GLU A 97 4.98 1.09 -12.35
N LEU A 98 3.94 0.31 -12.66
CA LEU A 98 3.63 -0.96 -12.00
C LEU A 98 4.81 -1.95 -12.06
N LYS A 99 5.42 -2.12 -13.23
CA LYS A 99 6.54 -3.05 -13.44
C LYS A 99 7.78 -2.66 -12.65
N ASN A 100 8.12 -1.36 -12.65
CA ASN A 100 9.30 -0.87 -11.92
C ASN A 100 9.06 -0.93 -10.40
N THR A 101 7.83 -0.70 -9.95
CA THR A 101 7.44 -0.84 -8.55
C THR A 101 7.55 -2.29 -8.10
N TRP A 102 7.04 -3.23 -8.92
CA TRP A 102 7.16 -4.67 -8.68
C TRP A 102 8.61 -5.11 -8.59
N ASN A 103 9.44 -4.78 -9.58
CA ASN A 103 10.85 -5.18 -9.57
C ASN A 103 11.59 -4.70 -8.32
N THR A 104 11.27 -3.49 -7.84
CA THR A 104 11.90 -2.95 -6.62
C THR A 104 11.47 -3.74 -5.38
N ILE A 105 10.17 -4.06 -5.23
CA ILE A 105 9.70 -4.78 -4.05
C ILE A 105 10.12 -6.25 -4.07
N ASP A 106 10.15 -6.87 -5.24
CA ASP A 106 10.61 -8.25 -5.45
C ASP A 106 12.10 -8.40 -5.10
N GLU A 107 12.94 -7.44 -5.51
CA GLU A 107 14.36 -7.39 -5.12
C GLU A 107 14.52 -7.30 -3.59
N ILE A 108 13.74 -6.43 -2.94
CA ILE A 108 13.76 -6.26 -1.48
C ILE A 108 13.29 -7.54 -0.78
N ASP A 109 12.19 -8.13 -1.24
CA ASP A 109 11.62 -9.36 -0.65
C ASP A 109 12.59 -10.53 -0.76
N ASN A 110 13.26 -10.69 -1.89
CA ASN A 110 14.29 -11.72 -2.09
C ASN A 110 15.47 -11.55 -1.11
N ILE A 111 16.01 -10.34 -0.96
CA ILE A 111 17.11 -10.06 -0.01
C ILE A 111 16.66 -10.40 1.43
N LEU A 112 15.47 -10.00 1.80
CA LEU A 112 14.93 -10.30 3.14
C LEU A 112 14.67 -11.78 3.32
N GLY A 113 14.13 -12.48 2.30
CA GLY A 113 13.85 -13.91 2.32
C GLY A 113 15.10 -14.78 2.47
N GLU A 114 16.25 -14.34 1.95
CA GLU A 114 17.54 -15.00 2.13
C GLU A 114 18.09 -14.85 3.56
N ASN A 115 17.70 -13.81 4.28
CA ASN A 115 18.26 -13.45 5.58
C ASN A 115 17.30 -13.63 6.76
N LEU A 116 16.01 -13.85 6.50
CA LEU A 116 14.97 -13.94 7.52
C LEU A 116 14.08 -15.18 7.30
N ASN A 117 13.64 -15.77 8.40
CA ASN A 117 12.67 -16.86 8.36
C ASN A 117 11.25 -16.30 8.45
N PHE A 118 10.56 -16.22 7.33
CA PHE A 118 9.14 -15.84 7.28
C PHE A 118 8.24 -16.99 7.74
N ALA A 119 7.14 -16.63 8.40
CA ALA A 119 6.08 -17.58 8.70
C ALA A 119 5.36 -17.96 7.41
N PHE A 120 5.55 -19.18 6.95
CA PHE A 120 5.01 -19.70 5.70
C PHE A 120 4.31 -21.03 5.89
N SER A 121 3.22 -21.25 5.15
CA SER A 121 2.47 -22.50 5.07
C SER A 121 2.35 -22.92 3.61
N SER A 122 2.66 -24.17 3.30
CA SER A 122 2.48 -24.72 1.94
C SER A 122 1.03 -24.66 1.43
N ARG A 123 0.05 -24.60 2.35
CA ARG A 123 -1.38 -24.51 2.03
C ARG A 123 -1.86 -23.06 1.87
N PHE A 124 -1.33 -22.14 2.65
CA PHE A 124 -1.88 -20.79 2.76
C PHE A 124 -0.92 -19.69 2.28
N GLY A 125 0.32 -20.00 1.97
CA GLY A 125 1.36 -19.02 1.65
C GLY A 125 1.92 -18.35 2.90
N PHE A 126 2.27 -17.08 2.79
CA PHE A 126 2.77 -16.28 3.91
C PHE A 126 1.67 -16.04 4.95
N LEU A 127 2.02 -16.26 6.22
CA LEU A 127 1.11 -16.10 7.34
C LEU A 127 1.24 -14.68 7.92
N THR A 128 0.14 -13.97 7.94
CA THR A 128 0.06 -12.59 8.39
C THR A 128 -0.90 -12.43 9.57
N ALA A 129 -0.82 -11.33 10.30
CA ALA A 129 -1.71 -11.03 11.42
C ALA A 129 -3.15 -10.83 10.94
N CYS A 130 -3.34 -10.16 9.80
CA CYS A 130 -4.64 -9.96 9.19
C CYS A 130 -4.93 -11.05 8.16
N PRO A 131 -6.06 -11.79 8.27
CA PRO A 131 -6.42 -12.83 7.32
C PRO A 131 -6.51 -12.37 5.86
N THR A 132 -6.81 -11.10 5.62
CA THR A 132 -6.90 -10.52 4.26
C THR A 132 -5.55 -10.39 3.56
N ASN A 133 -4.45 -10.39 4.33
CA ASN A 133 -3.09 -10.31 3.80
C ASN A 133 -2.46 -11.70 3.57
N VAL A 134 -3.07 -12.77 4.10
CA VAL A 134 -2.55 -14.15 3.97
C VAL A 134 -2.47 -14.55 2.50
N GLY A 135 -1.44 -15.30 2.14
CA GLY A 135 -1.14 -15.74 0.78
C GLY A 135 0.14 -15.12 0.26
N THR A 136 0.04 -14.27 -0.74
CA THR A 136 1.20 -13.51 -1.24
C THR A 136 1.62 -12.37 -0.30
N GLY A 137 0.78 -11.98 0.65
CA GLY A 137 1.00 -10.79 1.48
C GLY A 137 0.98 -9.48 0.69
N MET A 138 0.71 -9.54 -0.63
CA MET A 138 0.85 -8.41 -1.54
C MET A 138 -0.43 -7.61 -1.70
N ARG A 139 -0.32 -6.31 -1.58
CA ARG A 139 -1.34 -5.34 -1.94
C ARG A 139 -0.81 -4.37 -2.99
N VAL A 140 -1.44 -4.38 -4.16
CA VAL A 140 -1.17 -3.43 -5.24
C VAL A 140 -2.27 -2.38 -5.24
N SER A 141 -1.88 -1.11 -5.22
CA SER A 141 -2.82 0.01 -5.21
C SER A 141 -2.42 1.05 -6.25
N VAL A 142 -3.41 1.63 -6.91
CA VAL A 142 -3.21 2.76 -7.83
C VAL A 142 -4.16 3.88 -7.42
N MET A 143 -3.62 5.08 -7.23
CA MET A 143 -4.40 6.28 -7.00
C MET A 143 -4.75 6.94 -8.33
N LEU A 144 -6.03 7.20 -8.55
CA LEU A 144 -6.55 7.84 -9.77
C LEU A 144 -7.36 9.09 -9.42
N HIS A 145 -7.17 10.14 -10.22
CA HIS A 145 -7.99 11.35 -10.18
C HIS A 145 -9.04 11.27 -11.29
N LEU A 146 -10.32 11.11 -10.92
CA LEU A 146 -11.44 10.78 -11.81
C LEU A 146 -12.59 11.79 -11.72
N PRO A 147 -12.34 13.12 -11.87
CA PRO A 147 -13.39 14.13 -11.66
C PRO A 147 -14.50 14.08 -12.70
N ALA A 148 -14.21 13.78 -13.97
CA ALA A 148 -15.24 13.75 -15.00
C ALA A 148 -16.18 12.56 -14.84
N LEU A 149 -15.68 11.40 -14.43
CA LEU A 149 -16.52 10.25 -14.09
C LEU A 149 -17.38 10.52 -12.85
N GLY A 150 -16.87 11.28 -11.87
CA GLY A 150 -17.62 11.75 -10.72
C GLY A 150 -18.74 12.71 -11.12
N MET A 151 -18.44 13.75 -11.88
CA MET A 151 -19.39 14.76 -12.35
C MET A 151 -20.51 14.16 -13.22
N THR A 152 -20.18 13.21 -14.09
CA THR A 152 -21.15 12.52 -14.96
C THR A 152 -21.92 11.40 -14.28
N LYS A 153 -21.64 11.15 -12.97
CA LYS A 153 -22.25 10.05 -12.18
C LYS A 153 -22.00 8.64 -12.76
N HIS A 154 -20.98 8.49 -13.60
CA HIS A 154 -20.58 7.19 -14.15
C HIS A 154 -19.63 6.42 -13.26
N ILE A 155 -19.10 7.05 -12.22
CA ILE A 155 -18.10 6.49 -11.31
C ILE A 155 -18.58 5.20 -10.63
N GLU A 156 -19.86 5.13 -10.21
CA GLU A 156 -20.43 3.94 -9.57
C GLU A 156 -20.48 2.72 -10.52
N LYS A 157 -20.73 2.94 -11.81
CA LYS A 157 -20.70 1.86 -12.81
C LYS A 157 -19.28 1.29 -12.94
N VAL A 158 -18.28 2.17 -12.91
CA VAL A 158 -16.86 1.76 -12.94
C VAL A 158 -16.53 0.94 -11.68
N PHE A 159 -16.95 1.39 -10.50
CA PHE A 159 -16.70 0.68 -9.24
C PHE A 159 -17.33 -0.70 -9.21
N ASN A 160 -18.58 -0.81 -9.65
CA ASN A 160 -19.26 -2.10 -9.75
C ASN A 160 -18.55 -3.07 -10.71
N ALA A 161 -18.03 -2.57 -11.84
CA ALA A 161 -17.28 -3.38 -12.79
C ALA A 161 -15.94 -3.84 -12.21
N VAL A 162 -15.24 -2.95 -11.52
CA VAL A 162 -13.95 -3.22 -10.85
C VAL A 162 -14.12 -4.22 -9.72
N GLY A 163 -15.21 -4.11 -8.93
CA GLY A 163 -15.54 -5.05 -7.85
C GLY A 163 -15.72 -6.50 -8.33
N LYS A 164 -16.32 -6.70 -9.51
CA LYS A 164 -16.49 -8.04 -10.13
C LYS A 164 -15.17 -8.70 -10.48
N LEU A 165 -14.08 -7.95 -10.59
CA LEU A 165 -12.74 -8.46 -10.87
C LEU A 165 -11.92 -8.73 -9.58
N GLY A 166 -12.56 -8.61 -8.41
CA GLY A 166 -11.90 -8.81 -7.12
C GLY A 166 -11.00 -7.65 -6.71
N LEU A 167 -11.30 -6.45 -7.22
CA LEU A 167 -10.67 -5.21 -6.81
C LEU A 167 -11.62 -4.41 -5.91
N VAL A 168 -11.06 -3.56 -5.08
CA VAL A 168 -11.79 -2.65 -4.19
C VAL A 168 -11.40 -1.21 -4.50
N VAL A 169 -12.38 -0.32 -4.42
CA VAL A 169 -12.17 1.12 -4.57
C VAL A 169 -12.38 1.80 -3.22
N ARG A 170 -11.48 2.68 -2.86
CA ARG A 170 -11.51 3.46 -1.60
C ARG A 170 -11.29 4.93 -1.90
N GLY A 171 -11.82 5.81 -1.06
CA GLY A 171 -11.42 7.22 -1.07
C GLY A 171 -9.99 7.40 -0.56
N LEU A 172 -9.46 8.61 -0.68
CA LEU A 172 -8.06 8.95 -0.35
C LEU A 172 -7.65 8.53 1.08
N TYR A 173 -8.58 8.54 2.03
CA TYR A 173 -8.31 8.25 3.45
C TYR A 173 -8.81 6.89 3.94
N GLY A 174 -9.16 5.94 3.06
CA GLY A 174 -9.52 4.56 3.43
C GLY A 174 -11.00 4.20 3.27
N GLU A 175 -11.42 3.08 3.86
CA GLU A 175 -12.79 2.55 3.76
C GLU A 175 -13.81 3.50 4.40
N GLY A 176 -14.90 3.79 3.69
CA GLY A 176 -16.00 4.62 4.19
C GLY A 176 -15.73 6.12 4.24
N THR A 177 -14.55 6.60 3.83
CA THR A 177 -14.27 8.03 3.78
C THR A 177 -14.93 8.69 2.58
N LYS A 178 -15.50 9.90 2.80
CA LYS A 178 -15.95 10.74 1.70
C LYS A 178 -14.79 10.99 0.76
N VAL A 179 -15.02 10.80 -0.53
CA VAL A 179 -14.04 11.09 -1.57
C VAL A 179 -13.73 12.58 -1.53
N SER A 180 -12.47 12.91 -1.28
CA SER A 180 -12.00 14.30 -1.31
C SER A 180 -11.28 14.52 -2.64
N GLY A 181 -11.73 15.52 -3.39
CA GLY A 181 -11.09 15.92 -4.64
C GLY A 181 -11.09 14.86 -5.75
N ASP A 182 -12.10 13.98 -5.79
CA ASP A 182 -12.23 12.93 -6.81
C ASP A 182 -10.99 12.02 -6.97
N LEU A 183 -10.28 11.80 -5.86
CA LEU A 183 -9.15 10.88 -5.77
C LEU A 183 -9.62 9.52 -5.25
N TYR A 184 -9.37 8.47 -6.04
CA TYR A 184 -9.81 7.10 -5.76
C TYR A 184 -8.63 6.14 -5.78
N GLN A 185 -8.52 5.31 -4.74
CA GLN A 185 -7.54 4.23 -4.67
C GLN A 185 -8.19 2.92 -5.11
N ILE A 186 -7.64 2.30 -6.14
CA ILE A 186 -8.03 0.97 -6.62
C ILE A 186 -6.96 -0.02 -6.20
N SER A 187 -7.36 -1.11 -5.52
CA SER A 187 -6.43 -2.14 -5.04
C SER A 187 -7.05 -3.54 -5.13
N ASN A 188 -6.20 -4.59 -5.08
CA ASN A 188 -6.71 -5.95 -4.89
C ASN A 188 -7.38 -6.07 -3.52
N GLN A 189 -8.46 -6.86 -3.47
CA GLN A 189 -9.22 -7.10 -2.24
C GLN A 189 -8.56 -8.19 -1.37
N PHE A 190 -8.06 -9.24 -1.99
CA PHE A 190 -7.47 -10.41 -1.32
C PHE A 190 -6.11 -10.74 -1.92
N ALA A 191 -5.23 -11.30 -1.07
CA ALA A 191 -3.92 -11.82 -1.45
C ALA A 191 -3.92 -13.36 -1.60
N LEU A 192 -4.88 -14.06 -0.98
CA LEU A 192 -5.00 -15.51 -1.02
C LEU A 192 -5.64 -15.99 -2.32
N GLY A 193 -5.10 -17.07 -2.89
CA GLY A 193 -5.66 -17.76 -4.05
C GLY A 193 -5.30 -17.17 -5.41
N LYS A 194 -4.42 -16.15 -5.44
CA LYS A 194 -3.84 -15.58 -6.67
C LYS A 194 -2.34 -15.44 -6.49
N SER A 195 -1.60 -15.62 -7.57
CA SER A 195 -0.18 -15.27 -7.60
C SER A 195 0.01 -13.76 -7.75
N GLU A 196 1.20 -13.29 -7.43
CA GLU A 196 1.60 -11.88 -7.61
C GLU A 196 1.43 -11.44 -9.06
N LYS A 197 1.81 -12.29 -10.02
CA LYS A 197 1.68 -12.05 -11.46
C LYS A 197 0.22 -11.88 -11.89
N GLU A 198 -0.70 -12.68 -11.34
CA GLU A 198 -2.13 -12.56 -11.61
C GLU A 198 -2.69 -11.25 -11.06
N ILE A 199 -2.31 -10.86 -9.83
CA ILE A 199 -2.74 -9.60 -9.23
C ILE A 199 -2.24 -8.42 -10.08
N LEU A 200 -0.97 -8.42 -10.48
CA LEU A 200 -0.38 -7.38 -11.32
C LEU A 200 -1.09 -7.30 -12.68
N SER A 201 -1.33 -8.45 -13.34
CA SER A 201 -2.00 -8.51 -14.64
C SER A 201 -3.42 -7.93 -14.61
N ILE A 202 -4.17 -8.19 -13.53
CA ILE A 202 -5.51 -7.62 -13.35
C ILE A 202 -5.43 -6.09 -13.27
N ILE A 203 -4.57 -5.55 -12.43
CA ILE A 203 -4.37 -4.09 -12.27
C ILE A 203 -3.92 -3.47 -13.60
N GLU A 204 -2.93 -4.08 -14.26
CA GLU A 204 -2.39 -3.61 -15.55
C GLU A 204 -3.46 -3.56 -16.65
N SER A 205 -4.41 -4.48 -16.65
CA SER A 205 -5.51 -4.51 -17.62
C SER A 205 -6.63 -3.50 -17.30
N VAL A 206 -6.89 -3.21 -16.03
CA VAL A 206 -8.04 -2.41 -15.59
C VAL A 206 -7.72 -0.91 -15.59
N ILE A 207 -6.57 -0.50 -15.08
CA ILE A 207 -6.24 0.91 -14.89
C ILE A 207 -6.24 1.72 -16.20
N PRO A 208 -5.65 1.25 -17.31
CA PRO A 208 -5.69 1.98 -18.58
C PRO A 208 -7.12 2.17 -19.11
N ARG A 209 -8.01 1.20 -18.89
CA ARG A 209 -9.43 1.30 -19.31
C ARG A 209 -10.16 2.39 -18.53
N ILE A 210 -10.00 2.44 -17.20
CA ILE A 210 -10.58 3.48 -16.36
C ILE A 210 -10.07 4.86 -16.77
N THR A 211 -8.77 4.98 -16.98
CA THR A 211 -8.14 6.23 -17.45
C THR A 211 -8.68 6.66 -18.82
N SER A 212 -8.93 5.70 -19.72
CA SER A 212 -9.56 5.99 -21.02
C SER A 212 -10.99 6.51 -20.85
N TYR A 213 -11.82 5.89 -20.00
CA TYR A 213 -13.17 6.37 -19.71
C TYR A 213 -13.18 7.76 -19.10
N GLU A 214 -12.28 8.04 -18.16
CA GLU A 214 -12.13 9.39 -17.59
C GLU A 214 -11.79 10.42 -18.69
N ARG A 215 -10.85 10.11 -19.58
CA ARG A 215 -10.46 11.00 -20.68
C ARG A 215 -11.61 11.23 -21.68
N MET A 216 -12.41 10.21 -21.95
CA MET A 216 -13.61 10.33 -22.79
C MET A 216 -14.66 11.22 -22.11
N ALA A 217 -14.93 11.02 -20.84
CA ALA A 217 -15.86 11.84 -20.07
C ALA A 217 -15.41 13.31 -20.01
N ARG A 218 -14.12 13.58 -19.80
CA ARG A 218 -13.57 14.95 -19.88
C ARG A 218 -13.82 15.63 -21.21
N LYS A 219 -13.58 14.90 -22.33
CA LYS A 219 -13.84 15.44 -23.68
C LYS A 219 -15.33 15.75 -23.88
N ALA A 220 -16.23 14.88 -23.43
CA ALA A 220 -17.68 15.11 -23.54
C ALA A 220 -18.11 16.34 -22.73
N LEU A 221 -17.64 16.46 -21.47
CA LEU A 221 -17.94 17.62 -20.61
C LEU A 221 -17.45 18.95 -21.23
N VAL A 222 -16.24 18.97 -21.80
CA VAL A 222 -15.72 20.18 -22.48
C VAL A 222 -16.59 20.56 -23.68
N MET A 223 -17.12 19.59 -24.41
CA MET A 223 -17.97 19.86 -25.60
C MET A 223 -19.39 20.31 -25.21
N GLU A 224 -19.95 19.77 -24.13
CA GLU A 224 -21.34 19.97 -23.73
C GLU A 224 -21.56 21.09 -22.72
N SER A 225 -20.54 21.42 -21.92
CA SER A 225 -20.67 22.27 -20.73
C SER A 225 -19.47 23.17 -20.53
N LYS A 226 -18.93 23.74 -21.61
CA LYS A 226 -17.72 24.59 -21.55
C LYS A 226 -17.89 25.77 -20.57
N ASP A 227 -19.02 26.44 -20.64
CA ASP A 227 -19.31 27.61 -19.79
C ASP A 227 -19.40 27.26 -18.29
N GLN A 228 -19.89 26.05 -17.96
CA GLN A 228 -19.98 25.59 -16.56
C GLN A 228 -18.63 25.15 -15.98
N LEU A 229 -17.66 24.84 -16.84
CA LEU A 229 -16.30 24.46 -16.43
C LEU A 229 -15.39 25.68 -16.25
N GLU A 230 -15.65 26.77 -16.97
CA GLU A 230 -14.92 28.02 -16.84
C GLU A 230 -15.33 28.79 -15.56
N ASP A 231 -16.53 28.54 -15.01
CA ASP A 231 -17.06 29.16 -13.79
C ASP A 231 -16.63 28.47 -12.47
N ARG A 232 -15.83 27.38 -12.51
CA ARG A 232 -15.35 26.63 -11.35
C ARG A 232 -13.85 26.74 -11.16
#